data_ba6617b82fa02878852e2aee478fcea5
#
_entry.id   ba6617b82fa02878852e2aee478fcea5
#
_cell.length_a   1.000
_cell.length_b   1.000
_cell.length_c   1.000
_cell.angle_alpha   90.00
_cell.angle_beta   90.00
_cell.angle_gamma   90.00
#
_symmetry.space_group_name_H-M   'P 1'
#
loop_
_entity.id
_entity.type
_entity.pdbx_description
1 polymer ?
#
loop_
_entity_poly.entity_id
_entity_poly.type
_entity_poly.pdbx_seq_one_letter_code
_entity_poly.pdbx_strand_id
1 'polypeptide(L)'
;IMRDGRLMPLDIRYIDPLAAYFNRIMARHRRKMPEIEFGMAEYLSAFYPSHDISLVVIQNALDHSANPMKSIYESIDVLKKGGCLYLNHHINEAETEHYKGFHQYNICREDGKLIIWNKNERHDVAELTAGFAELTVGLTENGHVAAVIRKTADVPQSLIDDKGDKRALCSLFMENARTASSPWHGLKNSAA
;
A
#
# COMPACT_ATOMS: atom_id res chain seq x y z
N ILE A 1 -14.64 15.69 5.46
CA ILE A 1 -14.76 16.50 4.22
C ILE A 1 -15.94 17.41 4.36
N MET A 2 -15.77 18.67 3.97
CA MET A 2 -16.87 19.64 3.88
C MET A 2 -17.43 19.61 2.47
N ARG A 3 -18.74 19.41 2.34
CA ARG A 3 -19.47 19.54 1.09
C ARG A 3 -20.69 20.44 1.35
N ASP A 4 -20.83 21.49 0.59
CA ASP A 4 -21.94 22.48 0.72
C ASP A 4 -22.15 22.97 2.18
N GLY A 5 -21.02 23.20 2.90
CA GLY A 5 -21.03 23.62 4.30
C GLY A 5 -21.39 22.54 5.33
N ARG A 6 -21.56 21.29 4.90
CA ARG A 6 -21.85 20.15 5.79
C ARG A 6 -20.65 19.21 5.92
N LEU A 7 -20.38 18.74 7.13
CA LEU A 7 -19.42 17.67 7.37
C LEU A 7 -19.99 16.36 6.83
N MET A 8 -19.30 15.78 5.86
CA MET A 8 -19.62 14.44 5.35
C MET A 8 -18.72 13.43 6.02
N PRO A 9 -19.27 12.33 6.56
CA PRO A 9 -18.46 11.22 7.02
C PRO A 9 -17.66 10.62 5.85
N LEU A 10 -16.43 10.19 6.13
CA LEU A 10 -15.64 9.41 5.19
C LEU A 10 -15.73 7.93 5.61
N ASP A 11 -16.01 7.06 4.66
CA ASP A 11 -15.78 5.63 4.82
C ASP A 11 -14.28 5.40 4.57
N ILE A 12 -13.52 5.23 5.67
CA ILE A 12 -12.07 5.01 5.61
C ILE A 12 -11.81 3.59 6.11
N ARG A 13 -11.11 2.81 5.30
CA ARG A 13 -10.66 1.48 5.63
C ARG A 13 -9.14 1.47 5.74
N TYR A 14 -8.66 0.81 6.77
CA TYR A 14 -7.23 0.62 7.02
C TYR A 14 -6.89 -0.82 6.75
N ILE A 15 -5.94 -1.06 5.88
CA ILE A 15 -5.52 -2.41 5.49
C ILE A 15 -4.04 -2.63 5.76
N ASP A 16 -3.71 -3.81 6.24
CA ASP A 16 -2.33 -4.21 6.49
C ASP A 16 -2.23 -5.73 6.53
N PRO A 17 -1.17 -6.37 5.98
CA PRO A 17 -0.97 -7.81 6.09
C PRO A 17 -0.76 -8.28 7.54
N LEU A 18 -0.39 -7.39 8.45
CA LEU A 18 -0.22 -7.67 9.88
C LEU A 18 -1.43 -7.21 10.74
N ALA A 19 -2.59 -6.98 10.13
CA ALA A 19 -3.80 -6.47 10.78
C ALA A 19 -4.13 -7.17 12.11
N ALA A 20 -4.07 -8.50 12.14
CA ALA A 20 -4.35 -9.28 13.36
C ALA A 20 -3.40 -8.94 14.52
N TYR A 21 -2.15 -8.59 14.24
CA TYR A 21 -1.17 -8.16 15.25
C TYR A 21 -1.47 -6.76 15.74
N PHE A 22 -1.68 -5.83 14.84
CA PHE A 22 -1.98 -4.44 15.17
C PHE A 22 -3.28 -4.34 15.98
N ASN A 23 -4.35 -5.00 15.57
CA ASN A 23 -5.62 -5.00 16.29
C ASN A 23 -5.45 -5.57 17.72
N ARG A 24 -4.66 -6.63 17.92
CA ARG A 24 -4.34 -7.14 19.26
C ARG A 24 -3.55 -6.16 20.11
N ILE A 25 -2.54 -5.49 19.52
CA ILE A 25 -1.76 -4.46 20.24
C ILE A 25 -2.68 -3.31 20.65
N MET A 26 -3.53 -2.83 19.74
CA MET A 26 -4.47 -1.74 20.01
C MET A 26 -5.46 -2.11 21.13
N ALA A 27 -6.05 -3.31 21.06
CA ALA A 27 -6.96 -3.82 22.10
C ALA A 27 -6.26 -3.92 23.45
N ARG A 28 -5.01 -4.45 23.49
CA ARG A 28 -4.24 -4.58 24.73
C ARG A 28 -3.93 -3.22 25.37
N HIS A 29 -3.64 -2.22 24.56
CA HIS A 29 -3.34 -0.86 25.03
C HIS A 29 -4.58 0.03 25.15
N ARG A 30 -5.78 -0.53 24.99
CA ARG A 30 -7.06 0.22 25.03
C ARG A 30 -7.08 1.45 24.13
N ARG A 31 -6.40 1.39 22.99
CA ARG A 31 -6.39 2.48 22.01
C ARG A 31 -7.69 2.42 21.21
N LYS A 32 -8.41 3.54 21.17
CA LYS A 32 -9.55 3.74 20.28
C LYS A 32 -9.04 4.07 18.88
N MET A 33 -8.69 3.06 18.12
CA MET A 33 -8.34 3.20 16.72
C MET A 33 -9.33 2.40 15.87
N PRO A 34 -9.55 2.80 14.62
CA PRO A 34 -10.32 1.98 13.69
C PRO A 34 -9.71 0.58 13.58
N GLU A 35 -10.56 -0.40 13.34
CA GLU A 35 -10.12 -1.76 13.06
C GLU A 35 -9.31 -1.78 11.75
N ILE A 36 -8.19 -2.49 11.76
CA ILE A 36 -7.37 -2.71 10.58
C ILE A 36 -7.83 -4.02 9.93
N GLU A 37 -8.19 -3.96 8.66
CA GLU A 37 -8.57 -5.12 7.86
C GLU A 37 -7.32 -5.81 7.30
N PHE A 38 -7.38 -7.14 7.17
CA PHE A 38 -6.33 -7.86 6.48
C PHE A 38 -6.37 -7.55 4.99
N GLY A 39 -5.23 -7.22 4.40
CA GLY A 39 -5.09 -7.03 2.96
C GLY A 39 -3.65 -6.77 2.56
N MET A 40 -3.39 -6.92 1.28
CA MET A 40 -2.07 -6.70 0.66
C MET A 40 -2.23 -5.76 -0.53
N ALA A 41 -1.32 -4.81 -0.65
CA ALA A 41 -1.38 -3.83 -1.74
C ALA A 41 -1.20 -4.49 -3.12
N GLU A 42 -0.39 -5.55 -3.21
CA GLU A 42 -0.16 -6.30 -4.45
C GLU A 42 -1.37 -7.11 -4.93
N TYR A 43 -2.42 -7.22 -4.12
CA TYR A 43 -3.62 -8.00 -4.39
C TYR A 43 -4.90 -7.26 -4.00
N LEU A 44 -4.88 -5.95 -4.07
CA LEU A 44 -5.93 -5.08 -3.54
C LEU A 44 -7.29 -5.33 -4.19
N SER A 45 -7.32 -5.62 -5.49
CA SER A 45 -8.54 -5.94 -6.23
C SER A 45 -9.22 -7.25 -5.77
N ALA A 46 -8.49 -8.15 -5.10
CA ALA A 46 -9.09 -9.34 -4.50
C ALA A 46 -9.91 -9.01 -3.24
N PHE A 47 -9.55 -7.93 -2.54
CA PHE A 47 -10.25 -7.44 -1.33
C PHE A 47 -11.35 -6.43 -1.68
N TYR A 48 -11.14 -5.63 -2.73
CA TYR A 48 -12.02 -4.54 -3.14
C TYR A 48 -12.38 -4.65 -4.64
N PRO A 49 -13.23 -5.62 -5.03
CA PRO A 49 -13.52 -5.89 -6.44
C PRO A 49 -14.49 -4.91 -7.09
N SER A 50 -15.07 -3.97 -6.34
CA SER A 50 -16.13 -3.08 -6.84
C SER A 50 -15.63 -1.94 -7.72
N HIS A 51 -14.32 -1.64 -7.72
CA HIS A 51 -13.71 -0.53 -8.48
C HIS A 51 -14.39 0.83 -8.21
N ASP A 52 -14.82 1.09 -6.97
CA ASP A 52 -15.57 2.28 -6.57
C ASP A 52 -14.83 3.17 -5.57
N ILE A 53 -13.59 2.82 -5.23
CA ILE A 53 -12.75 3.57 -4.28
C ILE A 53 -12.39 4.93 -4.86
N SER A 54 -12.56 5.99 -4.07
CA SER A 54 -12.26 7.36 -4.50
C SER A 54 -10.82 7.76 -4.29
N LEU A 55 -10.18 7.20 -3.25
CA LEU A 55 -8.82 7.53 -2.84
C LEU A 55 -8.17 6.31 -2.19
N VAL A 56 -7.00 5.94 -2.67
CA VAL A 56 -6.07 5.05 -1.99
C VAL A 56 -4.90 5.89 -1.48
N VAL A 57 -4.45 5.63 -0.26
CA VAL A 57 -3.29 6.30 0.34
C VAL A 57 -2.28 5.25 0.75
N ILE A 58 -1.04 5.39 0.29
CA ILE A 58 0.11 4.58 0.73
C ILE A 58 1.18 5.54 1.25
N GLN A 59 1.47 5.43 2.54
CA GLN A 59 2.45 6.28 3.19
C GLN A 59 3.52 5.43 3.88
N ASN A 60 4.78 5.61 3.47
CA ASN A 60 5.95 4.87 3.99
C ASN A 60 5.71 3.37 4.12
N ALA A 61 5.14 2.76 3.08
CA ALA A 61 4.82 1.34 3.08
C ALA A 61 5.05 0.67 1.72
N LEU A 62 5.15 1.45 0.63
CA LEU A 62 5.32 0.88 -0.71
C LEU A 62 6.71 0.25 -0.89
N ASP A 63 7.71 0.78 -0.23
CA ASP A 63 9.08 0.24 -0.19
C ASP A 63 9.18 -1.12 0.50
N HIS A 64 8.17 -1.49 1.30
CA HIS A 64 8.03 -2.79 1.94
C HIS A 64 7.33 -3.83 1.05
N SER A 65 6.77 -3.44 -0.08
CA SER A 65 6.12 -4.36 -1.01
C SER A 65 7.11 -5.32 -1.64
N ALA A 66 6.72 -6.55 -1.86
CA ALA A 66 7.49 -7.50 -2.65
C ALA A 66 7.57 -7.08 -4.13
N ASN A 67 6.52 -6.40 -4.60
CA ASN A 67 6.45 -5.82 -5.94
C ASN A 67 5.70 -4.47 -5.89
N PRO A 68 6.40 -3.34 -5.73
CA PRO A 68 5.78 -2.02 -5.61
C PRO A 68 5.02 -1.58 -6.86
N MET A 69 5.45 -1.99 -8.06
CA MET A 69 4.72 -1.68 -9.27
C MET A 69 3.38 -2.41 -9.33
N LYS A 70 3.33 -3.67 -8.90
CA LYS A 70 2.06 -4.41 -8.77
C LYS A 70 1.14 -3.75 -7.75
N SER A 71 1.68 -3.28 -6.62
CA SER A 71 0.91 -2.53 -5.62
C SER A 71 0.29 -1.25 -6.20
N ILE A 72 1.01 -0.55 -7.07
CA ILE A 72 0.51 0.63 -7.78
C ILE A 72 -0.60 0.23 -8.76
N TYR A 73 -0.40 -0.80 -9.59
CA TYR A 73 -1.41 -1.24 -10.57
C TYR A 73 -2.70 -1.68 -9.87
N GLU A 74 -2.60 -2.48 -8.82
CA GLU A 74 -3.73 -2.93 -8.03
C GLU A 74 -4.46 -1.78 -7.33
N SER A 75 -3.68 -0.80 -6.82
CA SER A 75 -4.25 0.41 -6.22
C SER A 75 -5.01 1.25 -7.23
N ILE A 76 -4.50 1.39 -8.47
CA ILE A 76 -5.20 2.09 -9.55
C ILE A 76 -6.43 1.29 -10.00
N ASP A 77 -6.32 -0.04 -10.05
CA ASP A 77 -7.43 -0.90 -10.51
C ASP A 77 -8.68 -0.72 -9.65
N VAL A 78 -8.55 -0.75 -8.33
CA VAL A 78 -9.69 -0.61 -7.41
C VAL A 78 -10.30 0.79 -7.38
N LEU A 79 -9.62 1.79 -7.92
CA LEU A 79 -10.14 3.15 -8.00
C LEU A 79 -11.26 3.24 -9.05
N LYS A 80 -12.28 4.03 -8.74
CA LYS A 80 -13.19 4.51 -9.77
C LYS A 80 -12.47 5.43 -10.76
N LYS A 81 -12.96 5.58 -11.97
CA LYS A 81 -12.45 6.54 -12.94
C LYS A 81 -12.44 7.96 -12.32
N GLY A 82 -11.31 8.64 -12.43
CA GLY A 82 -11.06 9.94 -11.79
C GLY A 82 -10.67 9.86 -10.29
N GLY A 83 -10.69 8.66 -9.68
CA GLY A 83 -10.13 8.41 -8.36
C GLY A 83 -8.62 8.54 -8.34
N CYS A 84 -8.02 8.69 -7.16
CA CYS A 84 -6.60 8.97 -7.01
C CYS A 84 -5.92 7.96 -6.07
N LEU A 85 -4.70 7.58 -6.42
CA LEU A 85 -3.72 7.02 -5.50
C LEU A 85 -2.79 8.14 -5.04
N TYR A 86 -2.67 8.32 -3.73
CA TYR A 86 -1.71 9.24 -3.11
C TYR A 86 -0.57 8.46 -2.48
N LEU A 87 0.64 8.80 -2.86
CA LEU A 87 1.88 8.25 -2.32
C LEU A 87 2.64 9.33 -1.55
N ASN A 88 3.20 8.95 -0.39
CA ASN A 88 4.10 9.82 0.39
C ASN A 88 5.18 8.94 1.04
N HIS A 89 6.44 9.15 0.65
CA HIS A 89 7.56 8.30 1.05
C HIS A 89 8.82 9.08 1.37
N HIS A 90 9.62 8.58 2.28
CA HIS A 90 11.00 9.00 2.44
C HIS A 90 11.79 8.75 1.14
N ILE A 91 12.73 9.64 0.85
CA ILE A 91 13.60 9.48 -0.33
C ILE A 91 14.61 8.37 -0.04
N ASN A 92 14.68 7.38 -0.94
CA ASN A 92 15.70 6.34 -0.96
C ASN A 92 15.87 5.62 0.40
N GLU A 93 14.77 5.23 1.02
CA GLU A 93 14.78 4.64 2.36
C GLU A 93 15.52 3.31 2.40
N ALA A 94 15.44 2.50 1.34
CA ALA A 94 16.18 1.24 1.28
C ALA A 94 17.71 1.43 1.34
N GLU A 95 18.26 2.47 0.71
CA GLU A 95 19.69 2.79 0.84
C GLU A 95 20.02 3.26 2.25
N THR A 96 19.20 4.14 2.83
CA THR A 96 19.37 4.66 4.18
C THR A 96 19.36 3.53 5.21
N GLU A 97 18.46 2.57 5.06
CA GLU A 97 18.32 1.40 5.91
C GLU A 97 19.22 0.22 5.48
N HIS A 98 20.13 0.45 4.52
CA HIS A 98 21.07 -0.56 4.01
C HIS A 98 20.40 -1.84 3.51
N TYR A 99 19.20 -1.72 2.92
CA TYR A 99 18.38 -2.84 2.44
C TYR A 99 18.08 -3.89 3.53
N LYS A 100 17.90 -3.45 4.78
CA LYS A 100 17.57 -4.32 5.90
C LYS A 100 16.05 -4.46 6.07
N GLY A 101 15.62 -5.63 6.54
CA GLY A 101 14.21 -5.90 6.84
C GLY A 101 13.31 -5.75 5.62
N PHE A 102 12.28 -4.93 5.73
CA PHE A 102 11.30 -4.72 4.66
C PHE A 102 11.66 -3.60 3.68
N HIS A 103 12.67 -2.77 3.97
CA HIS A 103 13.10 -1.67 3.11
C HIS A 103 13.90 -2.20 1.92
N GLN A 104 13.20 -2.63 0.87
CA GLN A 104 13.81 -3.27 -0.31
C GLN A 104 13.81 -2.40 -1.55
N TYR A 105 13.04 -1.31 -1.56
CA TYR A 105 12.94 -0.38 -2.68
C TYR A 105 13.21 1.05 -2.26
N ASN A 106 13.82 1.78 -3.16
CA ASN A 106 14.01 3.21 -3.09
C ASN A 106 12.93 3.91 -3.89
N ILE A 107 12.44 5.03 -3.38
CA ILE A 107 11.47 5.88 -4.06
C ILE A 107 12.03 7.29 -4.08
N CYS A 108 12.13 7.87 -5.27
CA CYS A 108 12.69 9.21 -5.42
C CYS A 108 12.00 9.99 -6.55
N ARG A 109 12.25 11.30 -6.55
CA ARG A 109 11.91 12.17 -7.66
C ARG A 109 13.20 12.54 -8.39
N GLU A 110 13.31 12.17 -9.67
CA GLU A 110 14.42 12.50 -10.55
C GLU A 110 13.89 13.14 -11.83
N ASP A 111 14.41 14.29 -12.20
CA ASP A 111 14.04 15.04 -13.40
C ASP A 111 12.52 15.21 -13.57
N GLY A 112 11.81 15.39 -12.45
CA GLY A 112 10.35 15.53 -12.45
C GLY A 112 9.57 14.23 -12.52
N LYS A 113 10.23 13.07 -12.54
CA LYS A 113 9.64 11.73 -12.62
C LYS A 113 9.62 11.06 -11.26
N LEU A 114 8.63 10.21 -11.02
CA LEU A 114 8.60 9.29 -9.88
C LEU A 114 9.33 8.01 -10.27
N ILE A 115 10.43 7.75 -9.59
CA ILE A 115 11.26 6.58 -9.83
C ILE A 115 11.19 5.65 -8.63
N ILE A 116 10.93 4.37 -8.89
CA ILE A 116 11.02 3.27 -7.93
C ILE A 116 12.14 2.35 -8.41
N TRP A 117 13.08 2.06 -7.52
CA TRP A 117 14.26 1.29 -7.92
C TRP A 117 14.87 0.51 -6.75
N ASN A 118 15.65 -0.52 -7.10
CA ASN A 118 16.52 -1.24 -6.20
C ASN A 118 17.82 -1.63 -6.93
N LYS A 119 18.57 -2.57 -6.37
CA LYS A 119 19.85 -3.02 -6.98
C LYS A 119 19.69 -3.75 -8.32
N ASN A 120 18.47 -4.25 -8.62
CA ASN A 120 18.22 -5.13 -9.76
C ASN A 120 17.33 -4.50 -10.83
N GLU A 121 16.50 -3.53 -10.46
CA GLU A 121 15.48 -2.97 -11.33
C GLU A 121 15.24 -1.49 -11.05
N ARG A 122 14.71 -0.80 -12.06
CA ARG A 122 14.38 0.62 -12.01
C ARG A 122 13.15 0.87 -12.86
N HIS A 123 12.18 1.57 -12.31
CA HIS A 123 10.89 1.84 -12.90
C HIS A 123 10.60 3.35 -12.94
N ASP A 124 10.28 3.88 -14.12
CA ASP A 124 9.62 5.17 -14.30
C ASP A 124 8.11 4.94 -14.21
N VAL A 125 7.49 5.39 -13.11
CA VAL A 125 6.08 5.11 -12.84
C VAL A 125 5.17 5.76 -13.89
N ALA A 126 5.51 6.96 -14.38
CA ALA A 126 4.70 7.64 -15.38
C ALA A 126 4.69 6.87 -16.70
N GLU A 127 5.85 6.33 -17.11
CA GLU A 127 5.97 5.53 -18.33
C GLU A 127 5.15 4.25 -18.23
N LEU A 128 5.26 3.54 -17.09
CA LEU A 128 4.59 2.25 -16.88
C LEU A 128 3.08 2.37 -16.65
N THR A 129 2.58 3.54 -16.25
CA THR A 129 1.15 3.79 -16.07
C THR A 129 0.53 4.59 -17.22
N ALA A 130 1.32 4.91 -18.26
CA ALA A 130 0.85 5.62 -19.44
C ALA A 130 -0.34 4.91 -20.10
N GLY A 131 -1.37 5.67 -20.46
CA GLY A 131 -2.58 5.15 -21.10
C GLY A 131 -3.73 4.84 -20.13
N PHE A 132 -3.47 4.64 -18.83
CA PHE A 132 -4.54 4.41 -17.86
C PHE A 132 -4.48 5.28 -16.59
N ALA A 133 -3.40 6.05 -16.41
CA ALA A 133 -3.30 7.00 -15.31
C ALA A 133 -2.47 8.25 -15.69
N GLU A 134 -2.72 9.33 -14.96
CA GLU A 134 -1.94 10.57 -14.99
C GLU A 134 -1.22 10.74 -13.67
N LEU A 135 0.08 11.07 -13.72
CA LEU A 135 0.93 11.23 -12.56
C LEU A 135 1.34 12.70 -12.37
N THR A 136 1.24 13.18 -11.14
CA THR A 136 1.89 14.39 -10.66
C THR A 136 2.79 14.03 -9.48
N VAL A 137 4.05 14.49 -9.51
CA VAL A 137 5.02 14.22 -8.44
C VAL A 137 5.69 15.50 -7.97
N GLY A 138 5.89 15.60 -6.66
CA GLY A 138 6.55 16.72 -6.00
C GLY A 138 7.32 16.29 -4.76
N LEU A 139 7.84 17.27 -4.05
CA LEU A 139 8.42 17.10 -2.72
C LEU A 139 7.54 17.82 -1.71
N THR A 140 7.34 17.23 -0.55
CA THR A 140 6.70 17.89 0.58
C THR A 140 7.66 18.86 1.25
N GLU A 141 7.14 19.72 2.12
CA GLU A 141 7.97 20.63 2.95
C GLU A 141 9.02 19.88 3.80
N ASN A 142 8.70 18.65 4.20
CA ASN A 142 9.60 17.77 4.96
C ASN A 142 10.59 16.99 4.07
N GLY A 143 10.63 17.27 2.76
CA GLY A 143 11.55 16.61 1.83
C GLY A 143 11.13 15.20 1.40
N HIS A 144 9.92 14.74 1.71
CA HIS A 144 9.43 13.44 1.22
C HIS A 144 8.98 13.56 -0.24
N VAL A 145 9.07 12.47 -0.98
CA VAL A 145 8.43 12.34 -2.29
C VAL A 145 6.92 12.19 -2.07
N ALA A 146 6.15 13.06 -2.71
CA ALA A 146 4.70 12.96 -2.77
C ALA A 146 4.25 12.82 -4.22
N ALA A 147 3.35 11.89 -4.48
CA ALA A 147 2.80 11.69 -5.82
C ALA A 147 1.28 11.50 -5.77
N VAL A 148 0.61 12.02 -6.77
CA VAL A 148 -0.82 11.78 -7.04
C VAL A 148 -0.93 11.10 -8.39
N ILE A 149 -1.50 9.90 -8.40
CA ILE A 149 -1.77 9.12 -9.60
C ILE A 149 -3.27 9.05 -9.78
N ARG A 150 -3.81 9.65 -10.84
CA ARG A 150 -5.24 9.72 -11.15
C ARG A 150 -5.59 8.69 -12.20
N LYS A 151 -6.53 7.81 -11.90
CA LYS A 151 -7.06 6.83 -12.87
C LYS A 151 -7.81 7.53 -14.00
N THR A 152 -7.43 7.29 -15.25
CA THR A 152 -8.07 7.81 -16.46
C THR A 152 -8.79 6.72 -17.26
N ALA A 153 -8.28 5.49 -17.21
CA ALA A 153 -8.85 4.32 -17.86
C ALA A 153 -8.64 3.06 -17.00
N ASP A 154 -9.18 1.94 -17.44
CA ASP A 154 -8.98 0.66 -16.76
C ASP A 154 -7.54 0.16 -16.90
N VAL A 155 -7.03 -0.42 -15.84
CA VAL A 155 -5.70 -1.04 -15.84
C VAL A 155 -5.73 -2.27 -16.75
N PRO A 156 -4.73 -2.44 -17.65
CA PRO A 156 -4.64 -3.64 -18.47
C PRO A 156 -4.65 -4.91 -17.62
N GLN A 157 -5.54 -5.86 -17.95
CA GLN A 157 -5.71 -7.08 -17.16
C GLN A 157 -4.40 -7.87 -17.01
N SER A 158 -3.50 -7.83 -18.01
CA SER A 158 -2.19 -8.48 -17.96
C SER A 158 -1.27 -7.98 -16.85
N LEU A 159 -1.50 -6.78 -16.31
CA LEU A 159 -0.70 -6.21 -15.21
C LEU A 159 -1.20 -6.64 -13.83
N ILE A 160 -2.43 -7.17 -13.76
CA ILE A 160 -3.11 -7.57 -12.52
C ILE A 160 -3.61 -9.01 -12.55
N ASP A 161 -3.38 -9.75 -13.67
CA ASP A 161 -3.96 -11.06 -13.91
C ASP A 161 -3.20 -12.18 -13.21
N ASP A 162 -3.72 -12.54 -12.05
CA ASP A 162 -3.39 -13.73 -11.28
C ASP A 162 -4.54 -14.07 -10.30
N LYS A 163 -5.78 -13.87 -10.76
CA LYS A 163 -6.99 -14.01 -9.91
C LYS A 163 -7.11 -15.36 -9.18
N GLY A 164 -6.57 -16.42 -9.76
CA GLY A 164 -6.48 -17.73 -9.11
C GLY A 164 -5.49 -17.73 -7.97
N ASP A 165 -4.30 -17.21 -8.23
CA ASP A 165 -3.21 -17.14 -7.25
C ASP A 165 -3.48 -16.14 -6.15
N LYS A 166 -4.16 -15.01 -6.47
CA LYS A 166 -4.61 -14.03 -5.47
C LYS A 166 -5.46 -14.64 -4.37
N ARG A 167 -6.49 -15.40 -4.75
CA ARG A 167 -7.38 -16.05 -3.78
C ARG A 167 -6.65 -17.10 -2.96
N ALA A 168 -5.80 -17.90 -3.58
CA ALA A 168 -4.99 -18.91 -2.90
C ALA A 168 -4.02 -18.26 -1.91
N LEU A 169 -3.29 -17.22 -2.34
CA LEU A 169 -2.41 -16.44 -1.47
C LEU A 169 -3.15 -15.78 -0.32
N CYS A 170 -4.27 -15.12 -0.59
CA CYS A 170 -5.09 -14.50 0.46
C CYS A 170 -5.59 -15.54 1.45
N SER A 171 -6.05 -16.71 0.98
CA SER A 171 -6.50 -17.80 1.85
C SER A 171 -5.35 -18.32 2.71
N LEU A 172 -4.17 -18.51 2.12
CA LEU A 172 -2.97 -18.97 2.83
C LEU A 172 -2.53 -17.96 3.90
N PHE A 173 -2.52 -16.66 3.57
CA PHE A 173 -2.19 -15.62 4.53
C PHE A 173 -3.23 -15.50 5.64
N MET A 174 -4.52 -15.62 5.32
CA MET A 174 -5.60 -15.63 6.30
C MET A 174 -5.48 -16.80 7.25
N GLU A 175 -5.16 -17.99 6.74
CA GLU A 175 -4.94 -19.18 7.54
C GLU A 175 -3.72 -19.02 8.44
N ASN A 176 -2.59 -18.56 7.91
CA ASN A 176 -1.39 -18.27 8.67
C ASN A 176 -1.62 -17.18 9.72
N ALA A 177 -2.37 -16.13 9.42
CA ALA A 177 -2.71 -15.09 10.38
C ALA A 177 -3.59 -15.62 11.54
N ARG A 178 -4.47 -16.60 11.27
CA ARG A 178 -5.31 -17.26 12.29
C ARG A 178 -4.52 -18.27 13.11
N THR A 179 -3.61 -19.01 12.49
CA THR A 179 -2.86 -20.12 13.11
C THR A 179 -1.53 -19.67 13.70
N ALA A 180 -1.00 -18.51 13.32
CA ALA A 180 0.22 -17.98 13.89
C ALA A 180 0.01 -17.77 15.40
N SER A 181 0.45 -18.73 16.18
CA SER A 181 0.70 -18.51 17.60
C SER A 181 1.57 -17.27 17.72
N SER A 182 1.10 -16.28 18.47
CA SER A 182 1.80 -15.01 18.66
C SER A 182 3.28 -15.26 18.95
N PRO A 183 4.23 -14.68 18.18
CA PRO A 183 5.65 -14.80 18.48
C PRO A 183 5.99 -14.34 19.92
N TRP A 184 5.08 -13.64 20.57
CA TRP A 184 5.16 -13.18 21.96
C TRP A 184 4.92 -14.27 23.01
N HIS A 185 4.47 -15.48 22.64
CA HIS A 185 4.39 -16.59 23.60
C HIS A 185 5.77 -17.11 24.02
N GLY A 186 6.80 -16.90 23.18
CA GLY A 186 8.19 -17.26 23.51
C GLY A 186 8.88 -16.31 24.51
N LEU A 187 8.40 -15.09 24.66
CA LEU A 187 9.03 -14.09 25.55
C LEU A 187 8.54 -14.16 27.01
N LYS A 188 7.51 -14.94 27.30
CA LYS A 188 7.04 -15.12 28.68
C LYS A 188 7.89 -16.06 29.53
N ASN A 189 8.77 -16.83 28.94
CA ASN A 189 9.56 -17.86 29.65
C ASN A 189 11.02 -17.47 29.88
N SER A 190 11.43 -16.24 29.55
CA SER A 190 12.80 -15.77 29.78
C SER A 190 12.95 -14.76 30.94
N ALA A 191 11.90 -14.60 31.74
CA ALA A 191 11.94 -13.80 32.97
C ALA A 191 11.44 -14.66 34.14
N ALA A 192 12.29 -15.60 34.53
CA ALA A 192 12.28 -16.28 35.83
C ALA A 192 13.72 -16.38 36.31
#